data_12ce2016250b3336f08caf5355a8303e
#
_entry.id   12ce2016250b3336f08caf5355a8303e
#
_cell.length_a   1.000
_cell.length_b   1.000
_cell.length_c   1.000
_cell.angle_alpha   90.00
_cell.angle_beta   90.00
_cell.angle_gamma   90.00
#
_symmetry.space_group_name_H-M   'P 1'
#
loop_
_entity.id
_entity.type
_entity.pdbx_description
1 polymer ?
#
loop_
_entity_poly.entity_id
_entity_poly.type
_entity_poly.pdbx_seq_one_letter_code
_entity_poly.pdbx_strand_id
1 'polypeptide(L)'
;DTWGLICPGDPARAAAFAAAAASVSHDGSGIDGARFMAACVAAAYTASGLEEVLDAGESVLPESCDYRRVVDAVRSFHRDHPGEENFRACREYVAQHFSDEAYPGGYHIIPNAGICILAMLYGGGDLGRSIEISVMCGYDTDCNASNIGTILGVLHGLDGVPERYRRPINDLVTLSSVSGYLNLVDLSDKAKELAALSCRMYGDALPEGIVCPKAGELRMDFPFPGSTHGLELSDWAEHTLRIVPGKAHSGTYCAEILTDGKRAGPVDLSFKAMLTRADLHEERYDPVFTAKVNTGQRVSAWMKSEQTAPAAVTVTPFVRCAMTGETVRLPAVTLPEGEWTEVSFTVPELDGDAAHDIGWTIATAPDVDPWVMGRVYVDDITVAGHMDYAVNFALQREEFSQ
;
A
#
# COMPACT_ATOMS: atom_id res chain seq x y z
N ASP A 1 1.77 12.37 7.68
CA ASP A 1 1.37 10.98 8.00
C ASP A 1 2.58 10.12 8.38
N THR A 2 3.64 10.09 7.56
CA THR A 2 4.83 9.22 7.78
C THR A 2 5.45 9.37 9.17
N TRP A 3 5.54 10.58 9.70
CA TRP A 3 6.08 10.82 11.05
C TRP A 3 5.22 10.20 12.15
N GLY A 4 3.90 10.15 11.96
CA GLY A 4 3.00 9.43 12.84
C GLY A 4 3.16 7.92 12.71
N LEU A 5 3.28 7.41 11.49
CA LEU A 5 3.42 5.98 11.22
C LEU A 5 4.69 5.37 11.85
N ILE A 6 5.79 6.11 11.92
CA ILE A 6 7.04 5.62 12.53
C ILE A 6 7.15 5.89 14.04
N CYS A 7 6.16 6.54 14.64
CA CYS A 7 6.13 6.86 16.07
C CYS A 7 4.89 6.26 16.77
N PRO A 8 4.65 4.93 16.71
CA PRO A 8 3.45 4.31 17.26
C PRO A 8 3.33 4.59 18.75
N GLY A 9 2.18 5.16 19.17
CA GLY A 9 1.90 5.50 20.58
C GLY A 9 2.71 6.68 21.13
N ASP A 10 3.45 7.43 20.32
CA ASP A 10 4.26 8.58 20.76
C ASP A 10 3.89 9.88 19.99
N PRO A 11 2.70 10.45 20.27
CA PRO A 11 2.21 11.65 19.58
C PRO A 11 3.16 12.85 19.69
N ALA A 12 3.84 13.00 20.82
CA ALA A 12 4.76 14.12 21.05
C ALA A 12 5.98 14.06 20.14
N ARG A 13 6.59 12.89 19.97
CA ARG A 13 7.72 12.70 19.07
C ARG A 13 7.29 12.84 17.61
N ALA A 14 6.15 12.24 17.24
CA ALA A 14 5.58 12.39 15.90
C ALA A 14 5.37 13.87 15.53
N ALA A 15 4.78 14.65 16.44
CA ALA A 15 4.56 16.09 16.26
C ALA A 15 5.87 16.87 16.13
N ALA A 16 6.91 16.53 16.90
CA ALA A 16 8.21 17.17 16.83
C ALA A 16 8.89 16.94 15.47
N PHE A 17 8.87 15.70 14.98
CA PHE A 17 9.42 15.36 13.65
C PHE A 17 8.63 16.03 12.53
N ALA A 18 7.29 15.98 12.61
CA ALA A 18 6.44 16.62 11.61
C ALA A 18 6.64 18.14 11.56
N ALA A 19 6.77 18.79 12.71
CA ALA A 19 7.06 20.22 12.78
C ALA A 19 8.41 20.58 12.16
N ALA A 20 9.46 19.81 12.47
CA ALA A 20 10.77 20.01 11.88
C ALA A 20 10.76 19.84 10.35
N ALA A 21 10.09 18.82 9.84
CA ALA A 21 9.95 18.60 8.41
C ALA A 21 9.11 19.72 7.73
N ALA A 22 7.99 20.07 8.32
CA ALA A 22 7.11 21.11 7.79
C ALA A 22 7.76 22.50 7.75
N SER A 23 8.64 22.81 8.71
CA SER A 23 9.35 24.10 8.78
C SER A 23 10.28 24.38 7.59
N VAL A 24 10.57 23.36 6.77
CA VAL A 24 11.35 23.53 5.52
C VAL A 24 10.57 24.32 4.47
N SER A 25 9.25 24.20 4.45
CA SER A 25 8.37 24.77 3.40
C SER A 25 7.17 25.55 3.92
N HIS A 26 6.86 25.47 5.20
CA HIS A 26 5.68 26.07 5.83
C HIS A 26 6.03 26.82 7.12
N ASP A 27 5.09 27.67 7.57
CA ASP A 27 5.12 28.33 8.87
C ASP A 27 3.73 28.28 9.54
N GLY A 28 3.62 28.86 10.75
CA GLY A 28 2.36 29.06 11.47
C GLY A 28 1.42 27.84 11.43
N SER A 29 0.22 28.06 10.93
CA SER A 29 -0.83 27.02 10.87
C SER A 29 -0.44 25.79 10.04
N GLY A 30 0.46 25.91 9.06
CA GLY A 30 0.96 24.77 8.30
C GLY A 30 1.78 23.80 9.18
N ILE A 31 2.62 24.35 10.07
CA ILE A 31 3.37 23.56 11.05
C ILE A 31 2.42 22.94 12.11
N ASP A 32 1.41 23.72 12.56
CA ASP A 32 0.44 23.21 13.52
C ASP A 32 -0.40 22.06 12.95
N GLY A 33 -0.79 22.17 11.66
CA GLY A 33 -1.46 21.07 10.96
C GLY A 33 -0.61 19.81 10.86
N ALA A 34 0.68 19.96 10.53
CA ALA A 34 1.61 18.83 10.48
C ALA A 34 1.76 18.15 11.84
N ARG A 35 1.86 18.92 12.95
CA ARG A 35 1.89 18.39 14.32
C ARG A 35 0.64 17.60 14.64
N PHE A 36 -0.53 18.20 14.40
CA PHE A 36 -1.81 17.60 14.70
C PHE A 36 -2.02 16.27 13.97
N MET A 37 -1.84 16.26 12.65
CA MET A 37 -2.04 15.04 11.86
C MET A 37 -1.08 13.93 12.24
N ALA A 38 0.21 14.24 12.43
CA ALA A 38 1.19 13.25 12.87
C ALA A 38 0.89 12.69 14.26
N ALA A 39 0.45 13.54 15.20
CA ALA A 39 0.05 13.12 16.53
C ALA A 39 -1.19 12.22 16.52
N CYS A 40 -2.20 12.54 15.69
CA CYS A 40 -3.38 11.71 15.50
C CYS A 40 -3.00 10.31 14.95
N VAL A 41 -2.16 10.25 13.92
CA VAL A 41 -1.69 8.97 13.36
C VAL A 41 -0.93 8.15 14.41
N ALA A 42 -0.02 8.79 15.16
CA ALA A 42 0.74 8.11 16.22
C ALA A 42 -0.15 7.59 17.35
N ALA A 43 -1.15 8.39 17.76
CA ALA A 43 -2.10 8.00 18.80
C ALA A 43 -3.02 6.86 18.36
N ALA A 44 -3.39 6.81 17.07
CA ALA A 44 -4.30 5.80 16.53
C ALA A 44 -3.83 4.35 16.73
N TYR A 45 -2.52 4.12 16.92
CA TYR A 45 -2.00 2.78 17.24
C TYR A 45 -2.45 2.23 18.60
N THR A 46 -2.76 3.12 19.55
CA THR A 46 -3.05 2.73 20.95
C THR A 46 -4.38 3.25 21.47
N ALA A 47 -5.02 4.17 20.76
CA ALA A 47 -6.30 4.75 21.13
C ALA A 47 -7.44 3.73 21.09
N SER A 48 -8.39 3.87 22.00
CA SER A 48 -9.61 3.06 22.02
C SER A 48 -10.69 3.56 21.05
N GLY A 49 -10.52 4.76 20.49
CA GLY A 49 -11.46 5.35 19.54
C GLY A 49 -11.07 6.75 19.08
N LEU A 50 -11.88 7.31 18.19
CA LEU A 50 -11.62 8.57 17.50
C LEU A 50 -11.42 9.76 18.47
N GLU A 51 -12.19 9.86 19.56
CA GLU A 51 -12.08 10.99 20.49
C GLU A 51 -10.69 11.04 21.12
N GLU A 52 -10.12 9.91 21.55
CA GLU A 52 -8.75 9.85 22.09
C GLU A 52 -7.71 10.25 21.05
N VAL A 53 -7.92 9.89 19.80
CA VAL A 53 -7.04 10.30 18.69
C VAL A 53 -7.05 11.81 18.52
N LEU A 54 -8.24 12.42 18.51
CA LEU A 54 -8.39 13.87 18.35
C LEU A 54 -7.83 14.64 19.57
N ASP A 55 -8.04 14.13 20.79
CA ASP A 55 -7.48 14.71 22.02
C ASP A 55 -5.94 14.69 21.99
N ALA A 56 -5.36 13.60 21.51
CA ALA A 56 -3.90 13.51 21.33
C ALA A 56 -3.39 14.53 20.30
N GLY A 57 -4.09 14.71 19.18
CA GLY A 57 -3.79 15.76 18.19
C GLY A 57 -3.86 17.16 18.78
N GLU A 58 -4.90 17.47 19.56
CA GLU A 58 -5.03 18.76 20.23
C GLU A 58 -3.94 19.00 21.29
N SER A 59 -3.50 17.97 22.00
CA SER A 59 -2.52 18.08 23.07
C SER A 59 -1.16 18.65 22.63
N VAL A 60 -0.80 18.49 21.36
CA VAL A 60 0.48 18.96 20.80
C VAL A 60 0.39 20.35 20.15
N LEU A 61 -0.81 20.94 20.10
CA LEU A 61 -1.01 22.26 19.53
C LEU A 61 -0.75 23.37 20.58
N PRO A 62 -0.26 24.55 20.16
CA PRO A 62 -0.24 25.74 21.00
C PRO A 62 -1.63 26.06 21.60
N GLU A 63 -1.68 26.62 22.80
CA GLU A 63 -2.95 26.98 23.46
C GLU A 63 -3.81 27.93 22.64
N SER A 64 -3.20 28.85 21.91
CA SER A 64 -3.88 29.83 21.06
C SER A 64 -3.33 29.78 19.64
N CYS A 65 -3.83 28.88 18.80
CA CYS A 65 -3.55 28.86 17.37
C CYS A 65 -4.84 28.66 16.58
N ASP A 66 -4.83 29.07 15.31
CA ASP A 66 -6.01 28.95 14.44
C ASP A 66 -6.39 27.49 14.18
N TYR A 67 -5.42 26.59 14.16
CA TYR A 67 -5.68 25.17 13.96
C TYR A 67 -6.50 24.58 15.13
N ARG A 68 -6.13 24.88 16.39
CA ARG A 68 -6.93 24.50 17.57
C ARG A 68 -8.34 25.09 17.49
N ARG A 69 -8.44 26.35 17.10
CA ARG A 69 -9.73 27.06 17.01
C ARG A 69 -10.70 26.38 16.04
N VAL A 70 -10.24 25.90 14.88
CA VAL A 70 -11.13 25.20 13.94
C VAL A 70 -11.50 23.81 14.46
N VAL A 71 -10.56 23.08 15.09
CA VAL A 71 -10.82 21.76 15.68
C VAL A 71 -11.88 21.87 16.78
N ASP A 72 -11.70 22.80 17.74
CA ASP A 72 -12.65 23.03 18.83
C ASP A 72 -14.03 23.44 18.32
N ALA A 73 -14.07 24.32 17.30
CA ALA A 73 -15.32 24.80 16.72
C ALA A 73 -16.12 23.66 16.06
N VAL A 74 -15.46 22.80 15.28
CA VAL A 74 -16.12 21.67 14.62
C VAL A 74 -16.55 20.60 15.62
N ARG A 75 -15.72 20.29 16.63
CA ARG A 75 -16.08 19.35 17.71
C ARG A 75 -17.28 19.89 18.50
N SER A 76 -17.34 21.22 18.78
CA SER A 76 -18.49 21.83 19.46
C SER A 76 -19.74 21.77 18.60
N PHE A 77 -19.64 22.11 17.32
CA PHE A 77 -20.77 22.03 16.40
C PHE A 77 -21.34 20.61 16.32
N HIS A 78 -20.48 19.60 16.21
CA HIS A 78 -20.91 18.19 16.21
C HIS A 78 -21.62 17.77 17.51
N ARG A 79 -21.14 18.22 18.68
CA ARG A 79 -21.82 17.93 19.96
C ARG A 79 -23.22 18.56 20.04
N ASP A 80 -23.36 19.77 19.49
CA ASP A 80 -24.65 20.49 19.50
C ASP A 80 -25.62 19.99 18.42
N HIS A 81 -25.08 19.41 17.35
CA HIS A 81 -25.85 18.93 16.18
C HIS A 81 -25.38 17.50 15.82
N PRO A 82 -25.61 16.52 16.68
CA PRO A 82 -25.23 15.14 16.39
C PRO A 82 -26.12 14.56 15.27
N GLY A 83 -25.63 13.52 14.62
CA GLY A 83 -26.33 12.84 13.51
C GLY A 83 -25.70 13.16 12.18
N GLU A 84 -25.50 12.10 11.40
CA GLU A 84 -24.77 12.18 10.13
C GLU A 84 -25.33 13.21 9.15
N GLU A 85 -26.64 13.38 9.09
CA GLU A 85 -27.35 14.33 8.22
C GLU A 85 -26.87 15.77 8.40
N ASN A 86 -26.29 16.10 9.56
CA ASN A 86 -25.83 17.44 9.90
C ASN A 86 -24.43 17.78 9.33
N PHE A 87 -23.73 16.85 8.68
CA PHE A 87 -22.40 17.16 8.15
C PHE A 87 -22.39 18.31 7.13
N ARG A 88 -23.47 18.45 6.35
CA ARG A 88 -23.60 19.57 5.39
C ARG A 88 -23.76 20.92 6.09
N ALA A 89 -24.53 20.96 7.20
CA ALA A 89 -24.65 22.16 8.01
C ALA A 89 -23.32 22.51 8.69
N CYS A 90 -22.58 21.51 9.17
CA CYS A 90 -21.24 21.72 9.70
C CYS A 90 -20.25 22.21 8.64
N ARG A 91 -20.30 21.64 7.43
CA ARG A 91 -19.51 22.12 6.29
C ARG A 91 -19.80 23.58 5.97
N GLU A 92 -21.07 23.99 5.97
CA GLU A 92 -21.47 25.38 5.75
C GLU A 92 -20.98 26.28 6.90
N TYR A 93 -21.04 25.81 8.15
CA TYR A 93 -20.46 26.50 9.29
C TYR A 93 -18.96 26.74 9.12
N VAL A 94 -18.19 25.73 8.67
CA VAL A 94 -16.75 25.87 8.37
C VAL A 94 -16.54 26.93 7.27
N ALA A 95 -17.32 26.88 6.19
CA ALA A 95 -17.20 27.84 5.09
C ALA A 95 -17.50 29.28 5.50
N GLN A 96 -18.39 29.49 6.49
CA GLN A 96 -18.75 30.86 6.97
C GLN A 96 -17.75 31.39 7.99
N HIS A 97 -17.20 30.56 8.86
CA HIS A 97 -16.36 31.00 9.98
C HIS A 97 -14.86 30.87 9.72
N PHE A 98 -14.48 30.03 8.77
CA PHE A 98 -13.11 29.76 8.35
C PHE A 98 -12.97 29.89 6.83
N SER A 99 -13.55 30.96 6.26
CA SER A 99 -13.68 31.18 4.83
C SER A 99 -12.34 31.48 4.14
N ASP A 100 -12.33 31.35 2.80
CA ASP A 100 -11.20 31.76 1.97
C ASP A 100 -10.87 33.26 2.08
N GLU A 101 -11.82 34.11 2.53
CA GLU A 101 -11.57 35.51 2.83
C GLU A 101 -10.71 35.70 4.08
N ALA A 102 -10.95 34.87 5.11
CA ALA A 102 -10.17 34.86 6.35
C ALA A 102 -8.84 34.08 6.20
N TYR A 103 -8.84 33.07 5.36
CA TYR A 103 -7.73 32.17 5.09
C TYR A 103 -7.51 32.02 3.59
N PRO A 104 -6.91 33.02 2.92
CA PRO A 104 -6.78 33.06 1.48
C PRO A 104 -5.81 31.99 0.98
N GLY A 105 -6.08 31.46 -0.25
CA GLY A 105 -5.20 30.52 -0.93
C GLY A 105 -5.89 29.30 -1.52
N GLY A 106 -7.24 29.21 -1.44
CA GLY A 106 -8.03 28.12 -2.06
C GLY A 106 -7.91 26.76 -1.39
N TYR A 107 -6.71 26.42 -0.91
CA TYR A 107 -6.39 25.16 -0.24
C TYR A 107 -5.74 25.37 1.13
N HIS A 108 -6.12 26.47 1.82
CA HIS A 108 -5.54 26.77 3.11
C HIS A 108 -5.82 25.67 4.14
N ILE A 109 -4.81 25.37 4.98
CA ILE A 109 -4.87 24.25 5.93
C ILE A 109 -6.03 24.36 6.93
N ILE A 110 -6.49 25.56 7.31
CA ILE A 110 -7.52 25.75 8.34
C ILE A 110 -8.90 25.25 7.90
N PRO A 111 -9.50 25.69 6.75
CA PRO A 111 -10.76 25.09 6.32
C PRO A 111 -10.62 23.59 6.04
N ASN A 112 -9.50 23.13 5.48
CA ASN A 112 -9.23 21.71 5.24
C ASN A 112 -9.18 20.91 6.54
N ALA A 113 -8.56 21.42 7.59
CA ALA A 113 -8.61 20.82 8.92
C ALA A 113 -10.05 20.64 9.41
N GLY A 114 -10.88 21.70 9.25
CA GLY A 114 -12.30 21.62 9.58
C GLY A 114 -13.02 20.47 8.84
N ILE A 115 -12.72 20.30 7.55
CA ILE A 115 -13.30 19.20 6.76
C ILE A 115 -12.82 17.83 7.26
N CYS A 116 -11.54 17.66 7.57
CA CYS A 116 -11.02 16.39 8.11
C CYS A 116 -11.71 16.01 9.41
N ILE A 117 -11.84 16.95 10.35
CA ILE A 117 -12.46 16.71 11.67
C ILE A 117 -13.95 16.40 11.52
N LEU A 118 -14.70 17.22 10.76
CA LEU A 118 -16.13 16.96 10.57
C LEU A 118 -16.39 15.60 9.88
N ALA A 119 -15.55 15.25 8.91
CA ALA A 119 -15.74 14.00 8.17
C ALA A 119 -15.52 12.77 9.06
N MET A 120 -14.51 12.79 9.92
CA MET A 120 -14.28 11.71 10.89
C MET A 120 -15.40 11.63 11.93
N LEU A 121 -15.85 12.77 12.48
CA LEU A 121 -16.91 12.81 13.49
C LEU A 121 -18.27 12.36 12.92
N TYR A 122 -18.73 12.95 11.82
CA TYR A 122 -19.99 12.60 11.19
C TYR A 122 -19.99 11.26 10.47
N GLY A 123 -18.81 10.77 10.06
CA GLY A 123 -18.63 9.40 9.59
C GLY A 123 -18.60 8.37 10.73
N GLY A 124 -18.71 8.81 12.00
CA GLY A 124 -18.69 7.93 13.15
C GLY A 124 -17.40 7.14 13.33
N GLY A 125 -16.28 7.63 12.77
CA GLY A 125 -15.01 6.93 12.73
C GLY A 125 -14.94 5.76 11.74
N ASP A 126 -16.01 5.48 10.97
CA ASP A 126 -15.93 4.53 9.86
C ASP A 126 -15.06 5.09 8.73
N LEU A 127 -14.03 4.35 8.31
CA LEU A 127 -13.07 4.80 7.31
C LEU A 127 -13.74 5.15 5.98
N GLY A 128 -14.57 4.24 5.46
CA GLY A 128 -15.22 4.43 4.17
C GLY A 128 -16.16 5.62 4.18
N ARG A 129 -16.99 5.73 5.23
CA ARG A 129 -17.95 6.81 5.35
C ARG A 129 -17.30 8.17 5.58
N SER A 130 -16.22 8.21 6.37
CA SER A 130 -15.47 9.44 6.62
C SER A 130 -14.80 9.96 5.32
N ILE A 131 -14.22 9.08 4.52
CA ILE A 131 -13.69 9.43 3.19
C ILE A 131 -14.80 9.99 2.29
N GLU A 132 -15.96 9.32 2.21
CA GLU A 132 -17.10 9.78 1.39
C GLU A 132 -17.57 11.18 1.80
N ILE A 133 -17.72 11.43 3.11
CA ILE A 133 -18.13 12.74 3.61
C ILE A 133 -17.08 13.80 3.28
N SER A 134 -15.79 13.50 3.48
CA SER A 134 -14.70 14.42 3.15
C SER A 134 -14.74 14.84 1.69
N VAL A 135 -14.86 13.89 0.77
CA VAL A 135 -14.93 14.17 -0.67
C VAL A 135 -16.19 14.98 -1.02
N MET A 136 -17.34 14.67 -0.42
CA MET A 136 -18.58 15.44 -0.63
C MET A 136 -18.48 16.89 -0.11
N CYS A 137 -17.62 17.17 0.86
CA CYS A 137 -17.43 18.52 1.40
C CYS A 137 -16.61 19.42 0.47
N GLY A 138 -15.86 18.88 -0.47
CA GLY A 138 -14.99 19.66 -1.35
C GLY A 138 -13.69 20.09 -0.68
N TYR A 139 -13.16 21.24 -1.09
CA TYR A 139 -11.80 21.72 -0.76
C TYR A 139 -10.73 20.75 -1.31
N ASP A 140 -9.68 20.48 -0.56
CA ASP A 140 -8.58 19.58 -0.97
C ASP A 140 -8.96 18.10 -0.72
N THR A 141 -9.76 17.57 -1.64
CA THR A 141 -10.49 16.30 -1.43
C THR A 141 -9.57 15.10 -1.29
N ASP A 142 -8.50 15.03 -2.05
CA ASP A 142 -7.54 13.92 -2.06
C ASP A 142 -6.62 13.94 -0.83
N CYS A 143 -6.05 15.10 -0.48
CA CYS A 143 -5.23 15.24 0.71
C CYS A 143 -6.05 15.01 2.00
N ASN A 144 -7.25 15.57 2.08
CA ASN A 144 -8.13 15.37 3.24
C ASN A 144 -8.51 13.89 3.41
N ALA A 145 -8.91 13.23 2.31
CA ALA A 145 -9.26 11.81 2.33
C ALA A 145 -8.06 10.92 2.68
N SER A 146 -6.85 11.28 2.22
CA SER A 146 -5.60 10.59 2.54
C SER A 146 -5.28 10.65 4.04
N ASN A 147 -5.34 11.85 4.64
CA ASN A 147 -5.11 12.04 6.08
C ASN A 147 -6.12 11.26 6.93
N ILE A 148 -7.41 11.34 6.59
CA ILE A 148 -8.48 10.59 7.25
C ILE A 148 -8.25 9.09 7.11
N GLY A 149 -7.95 8.64 5.89
CA GLY A 149 -7.70 7.23 5.59
C GLY A 149 -6.51 6.68 6.37
N THR A 150 -5.44 7.46 6.53
CA THR A 150 -4.28 7.07 7.34
C THR A 150 -4.63 6.95 8.82
N ILE A 151 -5.29 7.96 9.40
CA ILE A 151 -5.67 7.94 10.82
C ILE A 151 -6.59 6.76 11.13
N LEU A 152 -7.68 6.62 10.37
CA LEU A 152 -8.68 5.58 10.61
C LEU A 152 -8.18 4.18 10.18
N GLY A 153 -7.32 4.12 9.17
CA GLY A 153 -6.66 2.87 8.77
C GLY A 153 -5.74 2.32 9.85
N VAL A 154 -4.99 3.19 10.54
CA VAL A 154 -4.17 2.80 11.70
C VAL A 154 -5.06 2.43 12.89
N LEU A 155 -6.10 3.22 13.16
CA LEU A 155 -7.00 2.99 14.31
C LEU A 155 -7.71 1.63 14.24
N HIS A 156 -8.14 1.22 13.05
CA HIS A 156 -8.94 0.01 12.85
C HIS A 156 -8.15 -1.18 12.28
N GLY A 157 -6.92 -0.96 11.82
CA GLY A 157 -6.12 -1.99 11.16
C GLY A 157 -6.71 -2.44 9.82
N LEU A 158 -6.14 -3.50 9.25
CA LEU A 158 -6.54 -4.01 7.92
C LEU A 158 -8.02 -4.44 7.85
N ASP A 159 -8.57 -4.97 8.94
CA ASP A 159 -9.97 -5.41 8.99
C ASP A 159 -10.95 -4.23 8.89
N GLY A 160 -10.53 -3.04 9.31
CA GLY A 160 -11.31 -1.81 9.20
C GLY A 160 -11.22 -1.12 7.85
N VAL A 161 -10.34 -1.58 6.93
CA VAL A 161 -10.23 -1.02 5.57
C VAL A 161 -11.10 -1.82 4.61
N PRO A 162 -12.21 -1.26 4.08
CA PRO A 162 -13.11 -1.98 3.20
C PRO A 162 -12.41 -2.51 1.94
N GLU A 163 -12.75 -3.72 1.52
CA GLU A 163 -12.16 -4.39 0.36
C GLU A 163 -12.33 -3.56 -0.93
N ARG A 164 -13.41 -2.79 -1.06
CA ARG A 164 -13.65 -1.89 -2.20
C ARG A 164 -12.55 -0.84 -2.41
N TYR A 165 -11.79 -0.50 -1.37
CA TYR A 165 -10.62 0.39 -1.46
C TYR A 165 -9.33 -0.41 -1.69
N ARG A 166 -9.17 -1.56 -1.03
CA ARG A 166 -7.94 -2.37 -1.11
C ARG A 166 -7.77 -3.04 -2.46
N ARG A 167 -8.86 -3.70 -2.94
CA ARG A 167 -8.80 -4.51 -4.16
C ARG A 167 -8.38 -3.74 -5.42
N PRO A 168 -8.88 -2.53 -5.72
CA PRO A 168 -8.45 -1.78 -6.89
C PRO A 168 -6.99 -1.32 -6.82
N ILE A 169 -6.46 -1.08 -5.60
CA ILE A 169 -5.07 -0.68 -5.39
C ILE A 169 -4.11 -1.85 -5.59
N ASN A 170 -4.55 -3.07 -5.25
CA ASN A 170 -3.79 -4.31 -5.38
C ASN A 170 -2.36 -4.23 -4.78
N ASP A 171 -2.21 -3.54 -3.64
CA ASP A 171 -0.94 -3.27 -2.94
C ASP A 171 0.15 -2.59 -3.77
N LEU A 172 -0.17 -2.05 -4.94
CA LEU A 172 0.78 -1.39 -5.81
C LEU A 172 0.41 0.08 -6.01
N VAL A 173 1.33 0.98 -5.65
CA VAL A 173 1.13 2.43 -5.78
C VAL A 173 2.15 3.02 -6.73
N THR A 174 1.67 3.88 -7.62
CA THR A 174 2.49 4.63 -8.57
C THR A 174 2.71 6.04 -8.06
N LEU A 175 3.96 6.47 -8.04
CA LEU A 175 4.39 7.82 -7.65
C LEU A 175 5.00 8.56 -8.85
N SER A 176 5.19 9.87 -8.70
CA SER A 176 5.71 10.74 -9.76
C SER A 176 6.97 11.51 -9.34
N SER A 177 7.83 10.89 -8.53
CA SER A 177 9.10 11.50 -8.16
C SER A 177 10.10 11.47 -9.30
N VAL A 178 11.19 12.24 -9.17
CA VAL A 178 12.30 12.23 -10.13
C VAL A 178 13.13 10.93 -10.09
N SER A 179 12.92 10.10 -9.09
CA SER A 179 13.58 8.79 -8.94
C SER A 179 12.68 7.68 -9.46
N GLY A 180 12.88 7.25 -10.69
CA GLY A 180 12.06 6.22 -11.34
C GLY A 180 11.97 4.90 -10.58
N TYR A 181 13.00 4.54 -9.83
CA TYR A 181 13.02 3.35 -8.98
C TYR A 181 12.00 3.41 -7.83
N LEU A 182 11.75 4.61 -7.27
CA LEU A 182 10.82 4.81 -6.17
C LEU A 182 9.39 5.05 -6.64
N ASN A 183 9.13 5.10 -7.94
CA ASN A 183 7.81 5.42 -8.48
C ASN A 183 6.86 4.22 -8.58
N LEU A 184 7.33 3.03 -8.30
CA LEU A 184 6.52 1.81 -8.20
C LEU A 184 6.72 1.21 -6.81
N VAL A 185 5.70 1.33 -5.94
CA VAL A 185 5.80 0.99 -4.52
C VAL A 185 4.89 -0.18 -4.20
N ASP A 186 5.46 -1.24 -3.64
CA ASP A 186 4.73 -2.31 -2.96
C ASP A 186 4.39 -1.84 -1.53
N LEU A 187 3.09 -1.79 -1.21
CA LEU A 187 2.62 -1.31 0.08
C LEU A 187 3.01 -2.24 1.24
N SER A 188 3.06 -3.55 1.01
CA SER A 188 3.47 -4.51 2.04
C SER A 188 4.94 -4.33 2.41
N ASP A 189 5.81 -4.17 1.42
CA ASP A 189 7.23 -3.90 1.68
C ASP A 189 7.43 -2.52 2.30
N LYS A 190 6.64 -1.53 1.88
CA LYS A 190 6.69 -0.19 2.48
C LYS A 190 6.26 -0.20 3.96
N ALA A 191 5.24 -0.98 4.31
CA ALA A 191 4.83 -1.15 5.70
C ALA A 191 5.94 -1.80 6.55
N LYS A 192 6.59 -2.86 6.02
CA LYS A 192 7.75 -3.49 6.68
C LYS A 192 8.92 -2.50 6.87
N GLU A 193 9.21 -1.69 5.86
CA GLU A 193 10.26 -0.66 5.92
C GLU A 193 9.99 0.35 7.02
N LEU A 194 8.76 0.89 7.12
CA LEU A 194 8.36 1.84 8.15
C LEU A 194 8.42 1.20 9.54
N ALA A 195 7.97 -0.05 9.69
CA ALA A 195 8.07 -0.81 10.94
C ALA A 195 9.55 -1.01 11.35
N ALA A 196 10.41 -1.38 10.42
CA ALA A 196 11.84 -1.54 10.67
C ALA A 196 12.50 -0.24 11.11
N LEU A 197 12.14 0.88 10.47
CA LEU A 197 12.61 2.21 10.85
C LEU A 197 12.18 2.59 12.27
N SER A 198 10.90 2.35 12.58
CA SER A 198 10.34 2.56 13.93
C SER A 198 11.08 1.71 14.97
N CYS A 199 11.18 0.41 14.77
CA CYS A 199 11.88 -0.50 15.70
C CYS A 199 13.32 -0.06 15.94
N ARG A 200 14.04 0.32 14.89
CA ARG A 200 15.41 0.85 15.01
C ARG A 200 15.46 2.13 15.85
N MET A 201 14.51 3.03 15.67
CA MET A 201 14.45 4.31 16.36
C MET A 201 14.14 4.16 17.86
N TYR A 202 13.35 3.14 18.22
CA TYR A 202 13.01 2.85 19.62
C TYR A 202 13.90 1.78 20.27
N GLY A 203 14.78 1.14 19.49
CA GLY A 203 15.64 0.06 19.98
C GLY A 203 14.91 -1.28 20.14
N ASP A 204 13.80 -1.45 19.43
CA ASP A 204 12.98 -2.65 19.46
C ASP A 204 13.39 -3.63 18.35
N ALA A 205 13.08 -4.91 18.54
CA ALA A 205 13.18 -5.92 17.49
C ALA A 205 11.96 -5.91 16.58
N LEU A 206 12.16 -6.23 15.31
CA LEU A 206 11.03 -6.49 14.40
C LEU A 206 10.17 -7.64 14.93
N PRO A 207 8.85 -7.57 14.74
CA PRO A 207 7.96 -8.69 15.06
C PRO A 207 8.40 -9.98 14.37
N GLU A 208 8.22 -11.11 15.06
CA GLU A 208 8.53 -12.43 14.50
C GLU A 208 7.78 -12.67 13.17
N GLY A 209 8.46 -13.21 12.18
CA GLY A 209 7.90 -13.48 10.84
C GLY A 209 7.93 -12.30 9.88
N ILE A 210 8.28 -11.09 10.32
CA ILE A 210 8.46 -9.94 9.43
C ILE A 210 9.89 -9.91 8.91
N VAL A 211 10.03 -10.12 7.60
CA VAL A 211 11.31 -10.09 6.90
C VAL A 211 11.34 -8.91 5.93
N CYS A 212 12.28 -8.01 6.12
CA CYS A 212 12.51 -6.93 5.17
C CYS A 212 13.44 -7.40 4.04
N PRO A 213 13.14 -7.05 2.77
CA PRO A 213 14.05 -7.33 1.67
C PRO A 213 15.43 -6.72 1.91
N LYS A 214 16.46 -7.42 1.48
CA LYS A 214 17.84 -6.86 1.46
C LYS A 214 17.96 -5.88 0.30
N ALA A 215 19.03 -5.08 0.35
CA ALA A 215 19.38 -4.24 -0.78
C ALA A 215 19.50 -5.06 -2.08
N GLY A 216 18.80 -4.64 -3.12
CA GLY A 216 18.80 -5.36 -4.40
C GLY A 216 17.96 -6.64 -4.43
N GLU A 217 17.17 -6.91 -3.40
CA GLU A 217 16.23 -8.03 -3.33
C GLU A 217 14.79 -7.51 -3.41
N LEU A 218 13.95 -8.17 -4.21
CA LEU A 218 12.49 -8.08 -4.07
C LEU A 218 12.02 -9.36 -3.39
N ARG A 219 11.04 -9.22 -2.48
CA ARG A 219 10.50 -10.36 -1.74
C ARG A 219 9.00 -10.22 -1.54
N MET A 220 8.25 -11.20 -2.03
CA MET A 220 6.81 -11.30 -1.84
C MET A 220 6.55 -12.56 -1.02
N ASP A 221 6.32 -12.38 0.28
CA ASP A 221 6.16 -13.45 1.29
C ASP A 221 4.81 -13.40 1.99
N PHE A 222 3.87 -12.62 1.48
CA PHE A 222 2.47 -12.52 1.93
C PHE A 222 2.30 -12.39 3.45
N PRO A 223 2.95 -11.41 4.10
CA PRO A 223 3.01 -11.36 5.56
C PRO A 223 1.68 -10.96 6.21
N PHE A 224 0.76 -10.34 5.45
CA PHE A 224 -0.48 -9.77 5.95
C PHE A 224 -1.71 -10.37 5.26
N PRO A 225 -2.88 -10.43 5.95
CA PRO A 225 -4.12 -10.89 5.35
C PRO A 225 -4.49 -10.09 4.09
N GLY A 226 -4.62 -10.77 2.95
CA GLY A 226 -4.99 -10.15 1.68
C GLY A 226 -3.90 -9.31 1.02
N SER A 227 -2.64 -9.42 1.47
CA SER A 227 -1.49 -8.81 0.80
C SER A 227 -1.20 -9.52 -0.51
N THR A 228 -1.32 -8.81 -1.63
CA THR A 228 -1.11 -9.36 -2.98
C THR A 228 0.26 -9.06 -3.54
N HIS A 229 0.99 -8.12 -2.97
CA HIS A 229 2.26 -7.60 -3.51
C HIS A 229 2.15 -7.12 -4.98
N GLY A 230 0.97 -6.70 -5.41
CA GLY A 230 0.75 -6.31 -6.80
C GLY A 230 0.71 -7.47 -7.80
N LEU A 231 0.55 -8.71 -7.34
CA LEU A 231 0.36 -9.85 -8.23
C LEU A 231 -0.95 -9.72 -9.02
N GLU A 232 -0.87 -10.06 -10.29
CA GLU A 232 -2.00 -10.00 -11.23
C GLU A 232 -2.17 -11.32 -11.98
N LEU A 233 -3.43 -11.62 -12.34
CA LEU A 233 -3.76 -12.70 -13.29
C LEU A 233 -4.12 -12.09 -14.64
N SER A 234 -3.71 -12.73 -15.73
CA SER A 234 -4.07 -12.33 -17.09
C SER A 234 -5.58 -12.47 -17.39
N ASP A 235 -6.26 -13.31 -16.65
CA ASP A 235 -7.69 -13.58 -16.81
C ASP A 235 -8.42 -13.66 -15.46
N TRP A 236 -8.89 -12.51 -14.99
CA TRP A 236 -9.69 -12.40 -13.77
C TRP A 236 -11.15 -12.89 -13.92
N ALA A 237 -11.62 -13.09 -15.14
CA ALA A 237 -12.99 -13.55 -15.36
C ALA A 237 -13.13 -15.05 -15.14
N GLU A 238 -12.07 -15.80 -15.37
CA GLU A 238 -12.06 -17.27 -15.34
C GLU A 238 -11.23 -17.84 -14.17
N HIS A 239 -10.35 -17.02 -13.59
CA HIS A 239 -9.44 -17.41 -12.52
C HIS A 239 -9.57 -16.47 -11.33
N THR A 240 -9.27 -16.96 -10.14
CA THR A 240 -9.32 -16.16 -8.92
C THR A 240 -7.99 -16.25 -8.19
N LEU A 241 -7.44 -15.10 -7.83
CA LEU A 241 -6.29 -14.97 -6.93
C LEU A 241 -6.79 -14.57 -5.54
N ARG A 242 -6.39 -15.31 -4.52
CA ARG A 242 -6.68 -15.03 -3.12
C ARG A 242 -5.46 -15.24 -2.26
N ILE A 243 -5.37 -14.52 -1.16
CA ILE A 243 -4.36 -14.76 -0.12
C ILE A 243 -5.01 -15.58 0.98
N VAL A 244 -4.48 -16.76 1.21
CA VAL A 244 -5.09 -17.77 2.10
C VAL A 244 -4.14 -18.17 3.23
N PRO A 245 -4.65 -18.39 4.46
CA PRO A 245 -3.85 -18.88 5.58
C PRO A 245 -3.69 -20.41 5.57
N GLY A 246 -2.65 -20.89 6.25
CA GLY A 246 -2.48 -22.30 6.61
C GLY A 246 -2.07 -23.23 5.45
N LYS A 247 -1.72 -22.67 4.32
CA LYS A 247 -1.22 -23.39 3.14
C LYS A 247 0.18 -22.92 2.71
N ALA A 248 0.75 -21.95 3.39
CA ALA A 248 2.01 -21.31 3.03
C ALA A 248 3.20 -22.30 2.98
N HIS A 249 4.18 -22.00 2.15
CA HIS A 249 5.50 -22.63 2.16
C HIS A 249 6.29 -22.14 3.38
N SER A 250 6.24 -20.84 3.63
CA SER A 250 6.76 -20.21 4.83
C SER A 250 5.74 -19.21 5.42
N GLY A 251 5.89 -18.84 6.69
CA GLY A 251 4.98 -17.89 7.33
C GLY A 251 3.54 -18.38 7.48
N THR A 252 2.57 -17.48 7.32
CA THR A 252 1.15 -17.74 7.61
C THR A 252 0.28 -17.82 6.36
N TYR A 253 0.55 -16.99 5.37
CA TYR A 253 -0.29 -16.81 4.18
C TYR A 253 0.50 -17.13 2.90
N CYS A 254 -0.22 -17.51 1.85
CA CYS A 254 0.31 -17.63 0.49
C CYS A 254 -0.75 -17.21 -0.52
N ALA A 255 -0.34 -16.97 -1.76
CA ALA A 255 -1.26 -16.78 -2.87
C ALA A 255 -1.86 -18.13 -3.29
N GLU A 256 -3.19 -18.16 -3.46
CA GLU A 256 -3.93 -19.28 -4.04
C GLU A 256 -4.53 -18.84 -5.37
N ILE A 257 -4.21 -19.56 -6.44
CA ILE A 257 -4.85 -19.42 -7.73
C ILE A 257 -5.85 -20.55 -7.88
N LEU A 258 -7.12 -20.20 -8.00
CA LEU A 258 -8.20 -21.14 -8.24
C LEU A 258 -8.55 -21.12 -9.73
N THR A 259 -8.46 -22.28 -10.38
CA THR A 259 -8.84 -22.48 -11.77
C THR A 259 -10.18 -23.20 -11.84
N ASP A 260 -11.12 -22.69 -12.64
CA ASP A 260 -12.37 -23.37 -12.93
C ASP A 260 -12.14 -24.39 -14.07
N GLY A 261 -12.32 -25.67 -13.79
CA GLY A 261 -12.11 -26.75 -14.74
C GLY A 261 -12.95 -26.69 -16.02
N LYS A 262 -14.02 -25.91 -16.05
CA LYS A 262 -14.81 -25.67 -17.26
C LYS A 262 -14.09 -24.85 -18.33
N ARG A 263 -13.08 -24.10 -17.93
CA ARG A 263 -12.42 -23.10 -18.76
C ARG A 263 -10.90 -23.17 -18.61
N ALA A 264 -10.38 -24.37 -18.38
CA ALA A 264 -8.96 -24.62 -18.10
C ALA A 264 -8.03 -24.19 -19.25
N GLY A 265 -8.01 -22.88 -19.52
CA GLY A 265 -6.97 -22.24 -20.30
C GLY A 265 -5.73 -21.97 -19.44
N PRO A 266 -4.58 -21.73 -20.07
CA PRO A 266 -3.41 -21.21 -19.38
C PRO A 266 -3.71 -19.83 -18.79
N VAL A 267 -3.21 -19.55 -17.57
CA VAL A 267 -3.28 -18.24 -16.93
C VAL A 267 -1.89 -17.74 -16.61
N ASP A 268 -1.62 -16.49 -16.88
CA ASP A 268 -0.39 -15.83 -16.47
C ASP A 268 -0.59 -15.22 -15.08
N LEU A 269 0.27 -15.59 -14.13
CA LEU A 269 0.49 -14.88 -12.87
C LEU A 269 1.72 -14.03 -13.02
N SER A 270 1.64 -12.73 -12.76
CA SER A 270 2.77 -11.82 -12.92
C SER A 270 2.77 -10.67 -11.92
N PHE A 271 3.92 -10.04 -11.78
CA PHE A 271 4.08 -8.76 -11.10
C PHE A 271 4.79 -7.75 -11.99
N LYS A 272 4.58 -6.48 -11.73
CA LYS A 272 5.20 -5.38 -12.48
C LYS A 272 6.62 -5.14 -12.00
N ALA A 273 7.59 -5.33 -12.89
CA ALA A 273 8.98 -4.94 -12.66
C ALA A 273 9.23 -3.48 -13.05
N MET A 274 8.45 -2.94 -13.98
CA MET A 274 8.47 -1.56 -14.44
C MET A 274 7.09 -1.20 -14.99
N LEU A 275 6.76 0.09 -14.98
CA LEU A 275 5.65 0.63 -15.75
C LEU A 275 6.18 1.46 -16.92
N THR A 276 5.38 1.57 -17.95
CA THR A 276 5.59 2.48 -19.08
C THR A 276 4.52 3.57 -19.05
N ARG A 277 4.68 4.61 -19.86
CA ARG A 277 3.65 5.63 -20.00
C ARG A 277 2.31 5.06 -20.52
N ALA A 278 2.34 3.98 -21.29
CA ALA A 278 1.14 3.33 -21.78
C ALA A 278 0.28 2.67 -20.68
N ASP A 279 0.89 2.35 -19.54
CA ASP A 279 0.18 1.79 -18.39
C ASP A 279 -0.56 2.85 -17.55
N LEU A 280 -0.32 4.14 -17.83
CA LEU A 280 -0.87 5.25 -17.07
C LEU A 280 -2.06 5.87 -17.80
N HIS A 281 -3.13 6.13 -17.05
CA HIS A 281 -4.33 6.84 -17.53
C HIS A 281 -4.33 8.33 -17.16
N GLU A 282 -3.21 8.87 -16.68
CA GLU A 282 -3.09 10.25 -16.22
C GLU A 282 -2.15 11.04 -17.14
N GLU A 283 -2.67 12.11 -17.75
CA GLU A 283 -1.92 12.95 -18.68
C GLU A 283 -1.20 14.15 -18.02
N ARG A 284 -1.61 14.53 -16.81
CA ARG A 284 -1.06 15.70 -16.10
C ARG A 284 0.33 15.46 -15.52
N TYR A 285 0.62 14.21 -15.19
CA TYR A 285 1.90 13.80 -14.63
C TYR A 285 2.64 12.94 -15.64
N ASP A 286 3.95 13.10 -15.71
CA ASP A 286 4.81 12.33 -16.60
C ASP A 286 5.90 11.61 -15.78
N PRO A 287 5.52 10.61 -14.96
CA PRO A 287 6.47 9.88 -14.15
C PRO A 287 7.41 9.06 -15.02
N VAL A 288 8.66 8.99 -14.60
CA VAL A 288 9.66 8.09 -15.17
C VAL A 288 9.77 6.85 -14.29
N PHE A 289 10.03 5.71 -14.90
CA PHE A 289 10.21 4.46 -14.18
C PHE A 289 11.57 3.86 -14.50
N THR A 290 12.14 3.19 -13.50
CA THR A 290 13.35 2.39 -13.63
C THR A 290 13.00 0.97 -13.28
N ALA A 291 13.42 0.03 -14.10
CA ALA A 291 13.15 -1.39 -13.88
C ALA A 291 13.69 -1.84 -12.52
N LYS A 292 12.83 -2.51 -11.74
CA LYS A 292 13.17 -3.10 -10.45
C LYS A 292 13.82 -4.47 -10.59
N VAL A 293 13.76 -5.04 -11.78
CA VAL A 293 14.37 -6.33 -12.10
C VAL A 293 15.27 -6.15 -13.31
N ASN A 294 16.51 -6.62 -13.18
CA ASN A 294 17.56 -6.47 -14.19
C ASN A 294 17.97 -7.83 -14.75
N THR A 295 18.49 -7.82 -15.96
CA THR A 295 19.16 -8.95 -16.62
C THR A 295 20.19 -9.59 -15.67
N GLY A 296 20.23 -10.91 -15.64
CA GLY A 296 21.17 -11.67 -14.82
C GLY A 296 20.72 -11.91 -13.38
N GLN A 297 19.67 -11.25 -12.88
CA GLN A 297 19.11 -11.55 -11.58
C GLN A 297 18.39 -12.90 -11.58
N ARG A 298 18.45 -13.60 -10.44
CA ARG A 298 17.67 -14.83 -10.21
C ARG A 298 16.29 -14.47 -9.70
N VAL A 299 15.28 -15.00 -10.36
CA VAL A 299 13.88 -14.99 -9.91
C VAL A 299 13.54 -16.40 -9.44
N SER A 300 12.90 -16.53 -8.30
CA SER A 300 12.37 -17.82 -7.81
C SER A 300 10.99 -17.62 -7.16
N ALA A 301 10.19 -18.69 -7.20
CA ALA A 301 8.93 -18.79 -6.50
C ALA A 301 8.74 -20.23 -6.03
N TRP A 302 8.19 -20.43 -4.84
CA TRP A 302 7.75 -21.74 -4.40
C TRP A 302 6.31 -21.96 -4.85
N MET A 303 6.05 -23.08 -5.51
CA MET A 303 4.74 -23.39 -6.08
C MET A 303 4.32 -24.81 -5.72
N LYS A 304 3.01 -25.00 -5.46
CA LYS A 304 2.43 -26.30 -5.16
C LYS A 304 1.08 -26.45 -5.86
N SER A 305 0.87 -27.59 -6.52
CA SER A 305 -0.40 -27.93 -7.15
C SER A 305 -1.23 -28.83 -6.26
N GLU A 306 -2.52 -28.54 -6.09
CA GLU A 306 -3.53 -29.42 -5.49
C GLU A 306 -4.74 -29.49 -6.43
N GLN A 307 -5.00 -30.66 -7.01
CA GLN A 307 -6.06 -30.88 -7.99
C GLN A 307 -7.15 -31.78 -7.42
N THR A 308 -8.42 -31.59 -7.85
CA THR A 308 -9.54 -32.45 -7.41
C THR A 308 -9.53 -33.82 -8.07
N ALA A 309 -8.77 -33.99 -9.15
CA ALA A 309 -8.44 -35.27 -9.78
C ALA A 309 -7.03 -35.18 -10.37
N PRO A 310 -6.35 -36.32 -10.62
CA PRO A 310 -4.99 -36.30 -11.16
C PRO A 310 -4.90 -35.47 -12.45
N ALA A 311 -4.07 -34.43 -12.41
CA ALA A 311 -3.82 -33.55 -13.55
C ALA A 311 -2.40 -32.99 -13.46
N ALA A 312 -1.64 -33.06 -14.52
CA ALA A 312 -0.34 -32.42 -14.58
C ALA A 312 -0.50 -30.91 -14.71
N VAL A 313 0.15 -30.18 -13.83
CA VAL A 313 0.26 -28.72 -13.90
C VAL A 313 1.65 -28.34 -14.33
N THR A 314 1.74 -27.56 -15.40
CA THR A 314 3.00 -27.04 -15.94
C THR A 314 3.08 -25.55 -15.71
N VAL A 315 4.25 -25.12 -15.26
CA VAL A 315 4.56 -23.71 -15.03
C VAL A 315 5.66 -23.28 -15.96
N THR A 316 5.40 -22.28 -16.78
CA THR A 316 6.38 -21.71 -17.73
C THR A 316 6.74 -20.31 -17.32
N PRO A 317 7.94 -20.05 -16.79
CA PRO A 317 8.36 -18.68 -16.46
C PRO A 317 8.46 -17.82 -17.71
N PHE A 318 8.21 -16.51 -17.55
CA PHE A 318 8.36 -15.54 -18.64
C PHE A 318 8.83 -14.17 -18.15
N VAL A 319 9.39 -13.42 -19.08
CA VAL A 319 9.69 -11.99 -18.96
C VAL A 319 9.04 -11.29 -20.12
N ARG A 320 8.24 -10.26 -19.88
CA ARG A 320 7.70 -9.38 -20.91
C ARG A 320 8.52 -8.11 -20.98
N CYS A 321 8.93 -7.74 -22.18
CA CYS A 321 9.74 -6.56 -22.45
C CYS A 321 8.90 -5.28 -22.40
N ALA A 322 9.47 -4.20 -21.86
CA ALA A 322 8.76 -2.95 -21.63
C ALA A 322 8.51 -2.15 -22.92
N MET A 323 9.49 -2.10 -23.82
CA MET A 323 9.41 -1.27 -25.03
C MET A 323 8.82 -2.02 -26.21
N THR A 324 9.18 -3.28 -26.37
CA THR A 324 8.73 -4.11 -27.51
C THR A 324 7.43 -4.85 -27.22
N GLY A 325 7.11 -5.11 -25.96
CA GLY A 325 5.99 -5.95 -25.54
C GLY A 325 6.21 -7.45 -25.81
N GLU A 326 7.38 -7.84 -26.33
CA GLU A 326 7.72 -9.23 -26.58
C GLU A 326 7.78 -10.03 -25.26
N THR A 327 7.36 -11.29 -25.33
CA THR A 327 7.40 -12.20 -24.17
C THR A 327 8.45 -13.28 -24.40
N VAL A 328 9.51 -13.23 -23.62
CA VAL A 328 10.55 -14.24 -23.58
C VAL A 328 10.10 -15.36 -22.62
N ARG A 329 9.83 -16.56 -23.16
CA ARG A 329 9.43 -17.74 -22.37
C ARG A 329 10.64 -18.59 -22.05
N LEU A 330 10.68 -19.14 -20.85
CA LEU A 330 11.78 -19.93 -20.31
C LEU A 330 11.35 -21.40 -20.18
N PRO A 331 12.27 -22.33 -19.90
CA PRO A 331 11.92 -23.75 -19.78
C PRO A 331 10.83 -24.01 -18.76
N ALA A 332 9.84 -24.78 -19.18
CA ALA A 332 8.69 -25.16 -18.35
C ALA A 332 9.09 -26.19 -17.28
N VAL A 333 8.43 -26.11 -16.12
CA VAL A 333 8.55 -27.03 -14.99
C VAL A 333 7.19 -27.67 -14.74
N THR A 334 7.15 -29.01 -14.61
CA THR A 334 5.94 -29.71 -14.17
C THR A 334 5.95 -29.82 -12.65
N LEU A 335 4.88 -29.38 -12.00
CA LEU A 335 4.73 -29.46 -10.55
C LEU A 335 4.31 -30.88 -10.13
N PRO A 336 5.03 -31.54 -9.20
CA PRO A 336 4.55 -32.71 -8.51
C PRO A 336 3.28 -32.39 -7.70
N GLU A 337 2.31 -33.29 -7.72
CA GLU A 337 1.05 -33.09 -6.98
C GLU A 337 1.30 -33.05 -5.47
N GLY A 338 0.81 -32.01 -4.82
CA GLY A 338 0.87 -31.85 -3.36
C GLY A 338 2.22 -31.43 -2.78
N GLU A 339 3.26 -31.28 -3.60
CA GLU A 339 4.62 -30.95 -3.15
C GLU A 339 4.99 -29.51 -3.49
N TRP A 340 5.60 -28.80 -2.53
CA TRP A 340 6.22 -27.51 -2.79
C TRP A 340 7.47 -27.68 -3.66
N THR A 341 7.50 -26.96 -4.78
CA THR A 341 8.58 -27.02 -5.76
C THR A 341 9.10 -25.61 -6.03
N GLU A 342 10.41 -25.41 -5.95
CA GLU A 342 11.01 -24.14 -6.36
C GLU A 342 11.05 -24.05 -7.89
N VAL A 343 10.38 -23.05 -8.45
CA VAL A 343 10.45 -22.68 -9.86
C VAL A 343 11.33 -21.44 -9.99
N SER A 344 12.52 -21.60 -10.55
CA SER A 344 13.47 -20.50 -10.63
C SER A 344 14.11 -20.37 -12.00
N PHE A 345 14.52 -19.14 -12.32
CA PHE A 345 15.20 -18.80 -13.56
C PHE A 345 16.10 -17.58 -13.40
N THR A 346 16.97 -17.36 -14.35
CA THR A 346 17.73 -16.13 -14.48
C THR A 346 17.08 -15.25 -15.53
N VAL A 347 16.91 -13.97 -15.24
CA VAL A 347 16.39 -12.98 -16.20
C VAL A 347 17.32 -12.94 -17.41
N PRO A 348 16.83 -13.25 -18.62
CA PRO A 348 17.65 -13.32 -19.81
C PRO A 348 18.10 -11.93 -20.28
N GLU A 349 19.02 -11.90 -21.25
CA GLU A 349 19.30 -10.70 -22.00
C GLU A 349 18.07 -10.29 -22.82
N LEU A 350 17.74 -8.99 -22.80
CA LEU A 350 16.54 -8.42 -23.41
C LEU A 350 16.87 -7.48 -24.58
N ASP A 351 18.06 -7.64 -25.19
CA ASP A 351 18.53 -6.84 -26.35
C ASP A 351 18.45 -5.31 -26.13
N GLY A 352 18.72 -4.87 -24.90
CA GLY A 352 18.69 -3.45 -24.50
C GLY A 352 17.30 -2.95 -24.07
N ASP A 353 16.29 -3.81 -24.05
CA ASP A 353 14.98 -3.52 -23.44
C ASP A 353 15.02 -3.77 -21.91
N ALA A 354 13.97 -3.40 -21.22
CA ALA A 354 13.80 -3.63 -19.79
C ALA A 354 12.67 -4.62 -19.51
N ALA A 355 12.71 -5.28 -18.36
CA ALA A 355 11.62 -6.14 -17.91
C ALA A 355 10.42 -5.29 -17.48
N HIS A 356 9.25 -5.52 -18.08
CA HIS A 356 7.97 -4.92 -17.73
C HIS A 356 7.21 -5.81 -16.73
N ASP A 357 6.88 -7.04 -17.16
CA ASP A 357 6.27 -8.05 -16.29
C ASP A 357 7.23 -9.23 -16.12
N ILE A 358 7.27 -9.74 -14.92
CA ILE A 358 7.89 -11.02 -14.58
C ILE A 358 6.77 -11.95 -14.11
N GLY A 359 6.75 -13.19 -14.66
CA GLY A 359 5.65 -14.06 -14.29
C GLY A 359 5.82 -15.52 -14.70
N TRP A 360 4.72 -16.23 -14.52
CA TRP A 360 4.61 -17.66 -14.77
C TRP A 360 3.28 -17.96 -15.45
N THR A 361 3.33 -18.58 -16.62
CA THR A 361 2.15 -19.16 -17.25
C THR A 361 1.86 -20.51 -16.59
N ILE A 362 0.72 -20.63 -15.96
CA ILE A 362 0.24 -21.84 -15.29
C ILE A 362 -0.76 -22.53 -16.23
N ALA A 363 -0.50 -23.78 -16.58
CA ALA A 363 -1.34 -24.57 -17.47
C ALA A 363 -1.62 -25.95 -16.89
N THR A 364 -2.87 -26.38 -16.92
CA THR A 364 -3.26 -27.75 -16.64
C THR A 364 -3.22 -28.56 -17.95
N ALA A 365 -2.87 -29.84 -17.88
CA ALA A 365 -2.81 -30.71 -19.05
C ALA A 365 -4.14 -30.69 -19.84
N PRO A 366 -4.12 -30.66 -21.19
CA PRO A 366 -5.32 -30.51 -22.00
C PRO A 366 -6.30 -31.68 -21.96
N ASP A 367 -5.84 -32.87 -21.55
CA ASP A 367 -6.65 -34.10 -21.53
C ASP A 367 -7.38 -34.32 -20.18
N VAL A 368 -7.47 -33.31 -19.37
CA VAL A 368 -8.13 -33.37 -18.05
C VAL A 368 -9.63 -33.19 -18.22
N ASP A 369 -10.40 -33.92 -17.40
CA ASP A 369 -11.84 -33.72 -17.28
C ASP A 369 -12.16 -32.25 -17.06
N PRO A 370 -13.03 -31.62 -17.88
CA PRO A 370 -13.38 -30.18 -17.76
C PRO A 370 -14.01 -29.79 -16.42
N TRP A 371 -14.28 -30.75 -15.54
CA TRP A 371 -14.80 -30.52 -14.20
C TRP A 371 -13.73 -30.57 -13.09
N VAL A 372 -12.47 -30.79 -13.46
CA VAL A 372 -11.37 -30.75 -12.48
C VAL A 372 -11.13 -29.32 -12.05
N MET A 373 -11.41 -29.04 -10.79
CA MET A 373 -11.01 -27.79 -10.17
C MET A 373 -9.59 -27.91 -9.64
N GLY A 374 -8.75 -26.94 -9.96
CA GLY A 374 -7.37 -26.91 -9.54
C GLY A 374 -7.05 -25.74 -8.63
N ARG A 375 -6.10 -25.97 -7.74
CA ARG A 375 -5.45 -24.91 -6.97
C ARG A 375 -3.96 -24.97 -7.21
N VAL A 376 -3.39 -23.80 -7.43
CA VAL A 376 -1.95 -23.61 -7.39
C VAL A 376 -1.65 -22.60 -6.30
N TYR A 377 -0.86 -23.02 -5.33
CA TYR A 377 -0.35 -22.14 -4.28
C TYR A 377 1.00 -21.59 -4.70
N VAL A 378 1.22 -20.33 -4.42
CA VAL A 378 2.47 -19.60 -4.72
C VAL A 378 2.92 -18.86 -3.47
N ASP A 379 4.20 -19.00 -3.14
CA ASP A 379 4.78 -18.35 -1.96
C ASP A 379 6.26 -18.04 -2.19
N ASP A 380 6.84 -17.23 -1.29
CA ASP A 380 8.26 -16.89 -1.27
C ASP A 380 8.81 -16.52 -2.65
N ILE A 381 8.12 -15.59 -3.36
CA ILE A 381 8.66 -15.05 -4.60
C ILE A 381 9.83 -14.15 -4.26
N THR A 382 10.99 -14.40 -4.85
CA THR A 382 12.19 -13.59 -4.63
C THR A 382 12.86 -13.21 -5.95
N VAL A 383 13.41 -12.00 -5.99
CA VAL A 383 14.35 -11.57 -7.02
C VAL A 383 15.63 -11.16 -6.32
N ALA A 384 16.74 -11.75 -6.68
CA ALA A 384 18.03 -11.51 -6.04
C ALA A 384 19.18 -11.46 -7.04
N GLY A 385 20.23 -10.74 -6.69
CA GLY A 385 21.40 -10.56 -7.52
C GLY A 385 21.77 -9.09 -7.66
N HIS A 386 22.67 -8.79 -8.59
CA HIS A 386 23.11 -7.41 -8.82
C HIS A 386 21.98 -6.57 -9.39
N MET A 387 21.76 -5.40 -8.80
CA MET A 387 20.88 -4.34 -9.31
C MET A 387 21.70 -3.11 -9.65
N ASP A 388 21.42 -2.54 -10.82
CA ASP A 388 22.08 -1.29 -11.25
C ASP A 388 21.62 -0.08 -10.41
N TYR A 389 20.41 -0.16 -9.84
CA TYR A 389 19.83 0.87 -8.97
C TYR A 389 19.25 0.22 -7.72
N ALA A 390 20.05 0.19 -6.66
CA ALA A 390 19.54 -0.21 -5.35
C ALA A 390 19.48 1.03 -4.45
N VAL A 391 18.31 1.63 -4.30
CA VAL A 391 18.10 2.72 -3.33
C VAL A 391 17.12 2.24 -2.28
N ASN A 392 17.62 1.48 -1.34
CA ASN A 392 16.92 1.19 -0.11
C ASN A 392 17.55 2.00 1.03
N PHE A 393 17.11 3.23 1.22
CA PHE A 393 17.67 4.15 2.20
C PHE A 393 17.47 3.71 3.64
N ALA A 394 16.39 2.98 3.94
CA ALA A 394 16.05 2.62 5.31
C ALA A 394 16.82 1.38 5.79
N LEU A 395 17.10 0.44 4.88
CA LEU A 395 17.64 -0.88 5.24
C LEU A 395 19.13 -1.05 4.97
N GLN A 396 19.75 -0.20 4.15
CA GLN A 396 21.15 -0.34 3.74
C GLN A 396 22.19 0.21 4.71
N ARG A 397 21.82 0.86 5.82
CA ARG A 397 22.79 1.60 6.60
C ARG A 397 23.15 0.91 7.92
N GLU A 398 24.00 -0.08 7.85
CA GLU A 398 24.99 -0.36 8.90
C GLU A 398 26.06 0.76 9.00
N GLU A 399 26.21 1.59 7.95
CA GLU A 399 27.28 2.58 7.81
C GLU A 399 27.03 3.95 8.46
N PHE A 400 25.83 4.22 9.00
CA PHE A 400 25.53 5.47 9.72
C PHE A 400 25.51 5.34 11.24
N SER A 401 26.06 4.28 11.80
CA SER A 401 26.23 4.08 13.24
C SER A 401 27.64 4.43 13.73
N GLN A 402 28.34 5.37 13.07
CA GLN A 402 29.55 5.96 13.60
C GLN A 402 29.39 7.44 13.92
#